data_bfc2cf9ee44c5ea2407ef5d087785d3f
#
_entry.id   bfc2cf9ee44c5ea2407ef5d087785d3f
#
_cell.length_a   1.000
_cell.length_b   1.000
_cell.length_c   1.000
_cell.angle_alpha   90.00
_cell.angle_beta   90.00
_cell.angle_gamma   90.00
#
_symmetry.space_group_name_H-M   'P 1'
#
loop_
_entity.id
_entity.type
_entity.pdbx_description
1 polymer ?
#
loop_
_entity_poly.entity_id
_entity_poly.type
_entity_poly.pdbx_seq_one_letter_code
_entity_poly.pdbx_strand_id
1 'polypeptide(L)'
;MIKELVTDEAVLSRPCAQATADDAQTAQDLLDTLAATEGAACLAANQIGEAKAIVAYLDEADEPHVMYNPKLLLGLGAFKAAEGCLTREGETLVTRFQRAKVSYEEQVDGALRPRKADFEGWTAQMIQHMIDHCKGRLV
;
A
#
# COMPACT_ATOMS: atom_id res chain seq x y z
N MET A 1 17.07 -1.71 2.42
CA MET A 1 17.80 -0.64 1.67
C MET A 1 16.82 0.48 1.33
N ILE A 2 17.20 1.71 1.60
CA ILE A 2 16.40 2.87 1.21
C ILE A 2 16.45 3.04 -0.30
N LYS A 3 15.29 3.18 -0.93
CA LYS A 3 15.14 3.34 -2.38
C LYS A 3 14.63 4.73 -2.73
N GLU A 4 14.97 5.21 -3.91
CA GLU A 4 14.38 6.44 -4.44
C GLU A 4 12.92 6.21 -4.83
N LEU A 5 12.08 7.22 -4.59
CA LEU A 5 10.70 7.17 -5.01
C LEU A 5 10.58 7.36 -6.52
N VAL A 6 9.79 6.52 -7.15
CA VAL A 6 9.51 6.57 -8.59
C VAL A 6 8.35 7.52 -8.84
N THR A 7 8.53 8.43 -9.78
CA THR A 7 7.48 9.38 -10.20
C THR A 7 6.99 9.13 -11.63
N ASP A 8 7.59 8.18 -12.34
CA ASP A 8 7.22 7.84 -13.71
C ASP A 8 5.84 7.20 -13.76
N GLU A 9 4.86 7.87 -14.35
CA GLU A 9 3.50 7.38 -14.48
C GLU A 9 3.42 6.09 -15.29
N ALA A 10 4.34 5.84 -16.22
CA ALA A 10 4.39 4.59 -16.97
C ALA A 10 4.68 3.39 -16.05
N VAL A 11 5.47 3.60 -15.01
CA VAL A 11 5.75 2.58 -13.99
C VAL A 11 4.56 2.44 -13.03
N LEU A 12 4.04 3.58 -12.54
CA LEU A 12 2.98 3.61 -11.53
C LEU A 12 1.62 3.15 -12.07
N SER A 13 1.41 3.19 -13.38
CA SER A 13 0.15 2.77 -14.00
C SER A 13 0.11 1.29 -14.38
N ARG A 14 1.16 0.53 -14.09
CA ARG A 14 1.18 -0.92 -14.35
C ARG A 14 0.62 -1.68 -13.17
N PRO A 15 -0.31 -2.64 -13.39
CA PRO A 15 -0.72 -3.55 -12.34
C PRO A 15 0.49 -4.33 -11.81
N CYS A 16 0.55 -4.50 -10.49
CA CYS A 16 1.61 -5.26 -9.85
C CYS A 16 1.37 -6.76 -9.95
N ALA A 17 2.45 -7.52 -10.08
CA ALA A 17 2.39 -8.98 -10.03
C ALA A 17 2.15 -9.46 -8.59
N GLN A 18 1.59 -10.66 -8.46
CA GLN A 18 1.42 -11.29 -7.16
C GLN A 18 2.79 -11.47 -6.49
N ALA A 19 2.87 -11.10 -5.22
CA ALA A 19 4.06 -11.26 -4.42
C ALA A 19 4.10 -12.65 -3.77
N THR A 20 5.31 -13.13 -3.50
CA THR A 20 5.56 -14.40 -2.82
C THR A 20 6.50 -14.19 -1.65
N ALA A 21 6.77 -15.24 -0.88
CA ALA A 21 7.74 -15.19 0.22
C ALA A 21 9.16 -14.83 -0.26
N ASP A 22 9.46 -15.04 -1.54
CA ASP A 22 10.76 -14.67 -2.13
C ASP A 22 10.94 -13.15 -2.25
N ASP A 23 9.87 -12.38 -2.09
CA ASP A 23 9.90 -10.92 -2.18
C ASP A 23 10.17 -10.24 -0.82
N ALA A 24 10.69 -10.97 0.16
CA ALA A 24 10.96 -10.43 1.50
C ALA A 24 11.93 -9.24 1.48
N GLN A 25 12.90 -9.23 0.55
CA GLN A 25 13.80 -8.09 0.43
C GLN A 25 13.08 -6.83 -0.04
N THR A 26 12.13 -6.96 -0.95
CA THR A 26 11.30 -5.83 -1.38
C THR A 26 10.49 -5.28 -0.21
N ALA A 27 9.93 -6.15 0.63
CA ALA A 27 9.21 -5.73 1.84
C ALA A 27 10.12 -4.97 2.80
N GLN A 28 11.35 -5.44 3.00
CA GLN A 28 12.32 -4.76 3.86
C GLN A 28 12.72 -3.40 3.27
N ASP A 29 12.95 -3.33 1.96
CA ASP A 29 13.27 -2.07 1.28
C ASP A 29 12.13 -1.06 1.41
N LEU A 30 10.87 -1.52 1.37
CA LEU A 30 9.70 -0.67 1.62
C LEU A 30 9.72 -0.10 3.04
N LEU A 31 9.95 -0.94 4.03
CA LEU A 31 10.03 -0.50 5.43
C LEU A 31 11.15 0.51 5.64
N ASP A 32 12.32 0.25 5.08
CA ASP A 32 13.47 1.14 5.18
C ASP A 32 13.18 2.51 4.53
N THR A 33 12.57 2.49 3.36
CA THR A 33 12.24 3.71 2.62
C THR A 33 11.13 4.49 3.30
N LEU A 34 10.11 3.81 3.81
CA LEU A 34 9.02 4.43 4.57
C LEU A 34 9.56 5.15 5.81
N ALA A 35 10.44 4.48 6.56
CA ALA A 35 11.05 5.07 7.76
C ALA A 35 11.93 6.29 7.44
N ALA A 36 12.57 6.31 6.27
CA ALA A 36 13.46 7.39 5.85
C ALA A 36 12.73 8.56 5.17
N THR A 37 11.46 8.40 4.82
CA THR A 37 10.69 9.42 4.12
C THR A 37 9.87 10.22 5.13
N GLU A 38 10.27 11.45 5.36
CA GLU A 38 9.58 12.33 6.31
C GLU A 38 8.14 12.60 5.85
N GLY A 39 7.20 12.48 6.79
CA GLY A 39 5.78 12.73 6.53
C GLY A 39 5.06 11.59 5.82
N ALA A 40 5.75 10.49 5.46
CA ALA A 40 5.13 9.36 4.82
C ALA A 40 4.47 8.45 5.85
N ALA A 41 3.24 8.01 5.56
CA ALA A 41 2.50 7.07 6.40
C ALA A 41 2.27 5.72 5.71
N CYS A 42 2.48 5.64 4.41
CA CYS A 42 2.28 4.42 3.62
C CYS A 42 3.09 4.49 2.33
N LEU A 43 3.41 3.32 1.78
CA LEU A 43 4.21 3.20 0.57
C LEU A 43 3.94 1.86 -0.10
N ALA A 44 3.77 1.86 -1.42
CA ALA A 44 3.58 0.65 -2.21
C ALA A 44 4.87 0.30 -2.97
N ALA A 45 5.07 -0.98 -3.27
CA ALA A 45 6.29 -1.46 -3.90
C ALA A 45 6.56 -0.82 -5.26
N ASN A 46 5.52 -0.53 -6.06
CA ASN A 46 5.73 0.14 -7.34
C ASN A 46 6.28 1.56 -7.19
N GLN A 47 6.05 2.20 -6.06
CA GLN A 47 6.60 3.53 -5.78
C GLN A 47 8.11 3.50 -5.50
N ILE A 48 8.69 2.33 -5.29
CA ILE A 48 10.14 2.13 -5.20
C ILE A 48 10.70 1.33 -6.38
N GLY A 49 9.90 1.17 -7.44
CA GLY A 49 10.34 0.54 -8.67
C GLY A 49 10.15 -0.98 -8.75
N GLU A 50 9.46 -1.57 -7.78
CA GLU A 50 9.22 -3.02 -7.76
C GLU A 50 7.75 -3.30 -8.09
N ALA A 51 7.50 -3.98 -9.21
CA ALA A 51 6.14 -4.25 -9.69
C ALA A 51 5.51 -5.46 -8.98
N LYS A 52 5.47 -5.41 -7.65
CA LYS A 52 4.93 -6.46 -6.79
C LYS A 52 3.84 -5.89 -5.88
N ALA A 53 2.82 -6.68 -5.61
CA ALA A 53 1.70 -6.28 -4.77
C ALA A 53 2.08 -6.38 -3.28
N ILE A 54 2.94 -5.46 -2.84
CA ILE A 54 3.37 -5.34 -1.45
C ILE A 54 3.19 -3.89 -1.04
N VAL A 55 2.62 -3.67 0.12
CA VAL A 55 2.44 -2.34 0.68
C VAL A 55 2.91 -2.30 2.12
N ALA A 56 3.38 -1.14 2.55
CA ALA A 56 3.74 -0.88 3.93
C ALA A 56 2.96 0.33 4.43
N TYR A 57 2.55 0.32 5.67
CA TYR A 57 1.85 1.44 6.29
C TYR A 57 2.16 1.53 7.78
N LEU A 58 1.98 2.73 8.33
CA LEU A 58 2.07 2.97 9.77
C LEU A 58 0.66 2.97 10.35
N ASP A 59 0.46 2.23 11.44
CA ASP A 59 -0.83 2.23 12.14
C ASP A 59 -0.98 3.48 13.02
N GLU A 60 -2.05 3.55 13.80
CA GLU A 60 -2.36 4.71 14.66
C GLU A 60 -1.31 4.93 15.75
N ALA A 61 -0.53 3.90 16.09
CA ALA A 61 0.58 3.98 17.05
C ALA A 61 1.93 4.17 16.36
N ASP A 62 1.94 4.51 15.06
CA ASP A 62 3.13 4.64 14.21
C ASP A 62 3.95 3.34 14.10
N GLU A 63 3.31 2.20 14.32
CA GLU A 63 3.94 0.91 14.13
C GLU A 63 3.86 0.48 12.66
N PRO A 64 4.97 0.01 12.07
CA PRO A 64 4.97 -0.38 10.66
C PRO A 64 4.35 -1.77 10.45
N HIS A 65 3.61 -1.90 9.36
CA HIS A 65 3.01 -3.14 8.91
C HIS A 65 3.27 -3.34 7.43
N VAL A 66 3.37 -4.61 7.01
CA VAL A 66 3.49 -4.99 5.60
C VAL A 66 2.33 -5.90 5.24
N MET A 67 1.70 -5.64 4.11
CA MET A 67 0.70 -6.51 3.52
C MET A 67 1.20 -7.01 2.17
N TYR A 68 1.13 -8.32 1.96
CA TYR A 68 1.36 -8.95 0.66
C TYR A 68 0.00 -9.22 0.01
N ASN A 69 -0.12 -8.89 -1.26
CA ASN A 69 -1.32 -9.16 -2.06
C ASN A 69 -2.62 -8.66 -1.42
N PRO A 70 -2.69 -7.38 -1.01
CA PRO A 70 -3.90 -6.87 -0.36
C PRO A 70 -5.05 -6.74 -1.34
N LYS A 71 -6.27 -7.10 -0.88
CA LYS A 71 -7.50 -6.99 -1.67
C LYS A 71 -8.64 -6.45 -0.79
N LEU A 72 -9.40 -5.53 -1.33
CA LEU A 72 -10.61 -5.05 -0.69
C LEU A 72 -11.72 -6.08 -0.91
N LEU A 73 -12.21 -6.67 0.17
CA LEU A 73 -13.30 -7.65 0.11
C LEU A 73 -14.67 -6.98 0.26
N LEU A 74 -14.78 -5.99 1.13
CA LEU A 74 -16.03 -5.30 1.41
C LEU A 74 -15.73 -3.87 1.87
N GLY A 75 -16.43 -2.91 1.30
CA GLY A 75 -16.40 -1.52 1.73
C GLY A 75 -17.76 -1.07 2.21
N LEU A 76 -17.80 -0.32 3.30
CA LEU A 76 -19.02 0.25 3.87
C LEU A 76 -18.81 1.74 4.14
N GLY A 77 -19.86 2.54 3.90
CA GLY A 77 -19.79 3.99 4.16
C GLY A 77 -18.97 4.72 3.10
N ALA A 78 -19.44 4.69 1.84
CA ALA A 78 -18.75 5.36 0.74
C ALA A 78 -18.73 6.87 0.93
N PHE A 79 -17.58 7.50 0.63
CA PHE A 79 -17.40 8.95 0.62
C PHE A 79 -16.40 9.35 -0.45
N LYS A 80 -16.45 10.63 -0.84
CA LYS A 80 -15.49 11.21 -1.79
C LYS A 80 -14.34 11.85 -1.02
N ALA A 81 -13.13 11.59 -1.46
CA ALA A 81 -11.92 12.16 -0.88
C ALA A 81 -10.99 12.69 -1.96
N ALA A 82 -10.38 13.85 -1.69
CA ALA A 82 -9.29 14.36 -2.51
C ALA A 82 -7.99 13.92 -1.86
N GLU A 83 -7.23 13.06 -2.52
CA GLU A 83 -6.03 12.46 -1.95
C GLU A 83 -4.78 12.89 -2.70
N GLY A 84 -3.75 13.24 -1.94
CA GLY A 84 -2.41 13.44 -2.45
C GLY A 84 -1.60 12.16 -2.38
N CYS A 85 -0.48 12.13 -3.09
CA CYS A 85 0.42 10.99 -3.14
C CYS A 85 1.87 11.48 -3.15
N LEU A 86 2.76 10.73 -2.52
CA LEU A 86 4.20 11.06 -2.47
C LEU A 86 4.85 11.10 -3.86
N THR A 87 4.31 10.38 -4.83
CA THR A 87 4.91 10.20 -6.15
C THR A 87 4.18 10.93 -7.27
N ARG A 88 3.18 11.73 -6.93
CA ARG A 88 2.44 12.54 -7.91
C ARG A 88 2.12 13.90 -7.34
N GLU A 89 2.14 14.91 -8.20
CA GLU A 89 1.72 16.26 -7.84
C GLU A 89 0.20 16.39 -7.86
N GLY A 90 -0.33 17.28 -7.00
CA GLY A 90 -1.75 17.57 -6.92
C GLY A 90 -2.53 16.49 -6.17
N GLU A 91 -3.84 16.54 -6.33
CA GLU A 91 -4.76 15.64 -5.67
C GLU A 91 -5.64 14.94 -6.67
N THR A 92 -6.08 13.73 -6.31
CA THR A 92 -7.02 12.93 -7.12
C THR A 92 -8.29 12.73 -6.32
N LEU A 93 -9.44 13.00 -6.93
CA LEU A 93 -10.74 12.74 -6.31
C LEU A 93 -11.08 11.27 -6.47
N VAL A 94 -11.27 10.58 -5.35
CA VAL A 94 -11.54 9.14 -5.31
C VAL A 94 -12.73 8.83 -4.42
N THR A 95 -13.33 7.64 -4.62
CA THR A 95 -14.31 7.10 -3.70
C THR A 95 -13.60 6.17 -2.73
N ARG A 96 -13.82 6.38 -1.43
CA ARG A 96 -13.29 5.55 -0.36
C ARG A 96 -14.42 5.06 0.52
N PHE A 97 -14.13 4.04 1.32
CA PHE A 97 -15.06 3.50 2.30
C PHE A 97 -14.54 3.77 3.70
N GLN A 98 -15.43 4.17 4.59
CA GLN A 98 -15.06 4.44 5.99
C GLN A 98 -14.66 3.18 6.73
N ARG A 99 -15.22 2.03 6.34
CA ARG A 99 -14.85 0.71 6.84
C ARG A 99 -14.51 -0.19 5.67
N ALA A 100 -13.43 -0.94 5.81
CA ALA A 100 -12.94 -1.83 4.76
C ALA A 100 -12.52 -3.16 5.35
N LYS A 101 -13.07 -4.25 4.81
CA LYS A 101 -12.56 -5.60 5.08
C LYS A 101 -11.54 -5.92 3.99
N VAL A 102 -10.33 -6.26 4.41
CA VAL A 102 -9.20 -6.49 3.51
C VAL A 102 -8.65 -7.89 3.76
N SER A 103 -8.44 -8.64 2.66
CA SER A 103 -7.65 -9.86 2.70
C SER A 103 -6.23 -9.54 2.29
N TYR A 104 -5.27 -10.16 2.91
CA TYR A 104 -3.86 -10.01 2.59
C TYR A 104 -3.08 -11.21 3.08
N GLU A 105 -1.81 -11.25 2.75
CA GLU A 105 -0.90 -12.24 3.28
C GLU A 105 0.17 -11.56 4.13
N GLU A 106 0.61 -12.25 5.16
CA GLU A 106 1.63 -11.80 6.08
C GLU A 106 2.75 -12.82 6.11
N GLN A 107 4.00 -12.36 6.10
CA GLN A 107 5.13 -13.25 6.19
C GLN A 107 5.37 -13.67 7.64
N VAL A 108 5.35 -14.98 7.90
CA VAL A 108 5.60 -15.59 9.20
C VAL A 108 6.53 -16.77 8.98
N ASP A 109 7.72 -16.73 9.59
CA ASP A 109 8.71 -17.82 9.53
C ASP A 109 9.05 -18.24 8.09
N GLY A 110 9.21 -17.25 7.21
CA GLY A 110 9.61 -17.47 5.81
C GLY A 110 8.50 -17.92 4.87
N ALA A 111 7.24 -17.96 5.33
CA ALA A 111 6.09 -18.34 4.52
C ALA A 111 5.02 -17.26 4.59
N LEU A 112 4.23 -17.12 3.52
CA LEU A 112 3.07 -16.24 3.52
C LEU A 112 1.87 -16.94 4.14
N ARG A 113 1.21 -16.25 5.07
CA ARG A 113 0.01 -16.72 5.77
C ARG A 113 -1.17 -15.82 5.43
N PRO A 114 -2.33 -16.37 5.05
CA PRO A 114 -3.50 -15.56 4.76
C PRO A 114 -4.05 -14.90 6.02
N ARG A 115 -4.49 -13.65 5.86
CA ARG A 115 -5.11 -12.83 6.92
C ARG A 115 -6.32 -12.12 6.35
N LYS A 116 -7.27 -11.83 7.23
CA LYS A 116 -8.38 -10.93 6.97
C LYS A 116 -8.52 -10.01 8.16
N ALA A 117 -8.74 -8.73 7.91
CA ALA A 117 -8.92 -7.76 8.98
C ALA A 117 -9.87 -6.66 8.52
N ASP A 118 -10.54 -6.05 9.51
CA ASP A 118 -11.39 -4.90 9.32
C ASP A 118 -10.61 -3.65 9.74
N PHE A 119 -10.68 -2.64 8.88
CA PHE A 119 -10.05 -1.34 9.12
C PHE A 119 -11.11 -0.25 9.04
N GLU A 120 -10.89 0.84 9.73
CA GLU A 120 -11.78 2.00 9.68
C GLU A 120 -11.00 3.31 9.70
N GLY A 121 -11.66 4.40 9.34
CA GLY A 121 -11.11 5.74 9.38
C GLY A 121 -9.92 5.92 8.46
N TRP A 122 -8.93 6.66 8.93
CA TRP A 122 -7.73 7.00 8.15
C TRP A 122 -6.93 5.76 7.73
N THR A 123 -6.79 4.76 8.61
CA THR A 123 -6.08 3.53 8.28
C THR A 123 -6.75 2.80 7.12
N ALA A 124 -8.08 2.70 7.12
CA ALA A 124 -8.82 2.12 6.01
C ALA A 124 -8.61 2.91 4.72
N GLN A 125 -8.59 4.23 4.80
CA GLN A 125 -8.36 5.09 3.63
C GLN A 125 -6.98 4.87 3.02
N MET A 126 -5.93 4.86 3.86
CA MET A 126 -4.55 4.59 3.41
C MET A 126 -4.43 3.24 2.70
N ILE A 127 -5.00 2.19 3.30
CA ILE A 127 -4.89 0.84 2.75
C ILE A 127 -5.59 0.77 1.39
N GLN A 128 -6.75 1.41 1.24
CA GLN A 128 -7.45 1.48 -0.05
C GLN A 128 -6.63 2.22 -1.10
N HIS A 129 -5.97 3.31 -0.73
CA HIS A 129 -5.07 4.04 -1.62
C HIS A 129 -3.92 3.13 -2.08
N MET A 130 -3.33 2.36 -1.17
CA MET A 130 -2.26 1.42 -1.47
C MET A 130 -2.72 0.28 -2.38
N ILE A 131 -3.95 -0.23 -2.18
CA ILE A 131 -4.53 -1.24 -3.04
C ILE A 131 -4.67 -0.70 -4.47
N ASP A 132 -5.07 0.56 -4.63
CA ASP A 132 -5.13 1.19 -5.95
C ASP A 132 -3.75 1.24 -6.62
N HIS A 133 -2.68 1.53 -5.88
CA HIS A 133 -1.33 1.45 -6.41
C HIS A 133 -1.00 0.05 -6.93
N CYS A 134 -1.39 -0.99 -6.20
CA CYS A 134 -1.16 -2.37 -6.64
C CYS A 134 -1.91 -2.72 -7.93
N LYS A 135 -3.02 -2.06 -8.20
CA LYS A 135 -3.80 -2.23 -9.43
C LYS A 135 -3.29 -1.37 -10.58
N GLY A 136 -2.28 -0.54 -10.36
CA GLY A 136 -1.77 0.38 -11.36
C GLY A 136 -2.65 1.61 -11.56
N ARG A 137 -3.47 1.96 -10.60
CA ARG A 137 -4.27 3.19 -10.65
C ARG A 137 -3.44 4.37 -10.20
N LEU A 138 -3.50 5.45 -10.95
CA LEU A 138 -2.83 6.70 -10.59
C LEU A 138 -3.71 7.48 -9.62
N VAL A 139 -3.33 7.47 -8.36
CA VAL A 139 -4.07 8.12 -7.26
C VAL A 139 -3.20 9.05 -6.43
#